data_09dae4020effa5dccc75168b21870124
#
_entry.id   09dae4020effa5dccc75168b21870124
#
_cell.length_a   1.000
_cell.length_b   1.000
_cell.length_c   1.000
_cell.angle_alpha   90.00
_cell.angle_beta   90.00
_cell.angle_gamma   90.00
#
_symmetry.space_group_name_H-M   'P 1'
#
loop_
_entity.id
_entity.type
_entity.pdbx_description
1 polymer ?
#
loop_
_entity_poly.entity_id
_entity_poly.type
_entity_poly.pdbx_seq_one_letter_code
_entity_poly.pdbx_strand_id
1 'polypeptide(L)'
;MVVRPGGYRGRADLIIGIGASAGGLDAIEQFFQSAPFSSQVAYVIVQHLSPDFKSLMDELLARRTQIPILHAQDGQPLKPNTIYLNPPKKDLTIQDGCFRFSPREERQTEMPIDIFFRSLAEDAAEHAVAIVLSGTGSDGSRGIRDIQNAGGLVIVQDPQTAQFDGMPRNAVATGAYDFILSPVEMHEVIAQFALDPLTKASAAQQRLAFSADEYDNIIAVLKRSYQIDFAQYKATTIRRRIARRISFKNYFSVGEYLEALTKDEKELAALYQDLLIGVTEFFRDPEAFRVLEKRVLPEIFQHKKGRDEEIRVWCAACSTGEEAYSVAISLSDAAREFNFRGKIFVFATDVHRASLDAASNNRFKKSQLKNVSPDRLQRYFREDAAGEYRVVPEIREMIVFASHNLLKDPPFTRIDLILCRNFLIYLQQTAQDQVLALFHFALKTNSFLFLG
;
A
#
# COMPACT_ATOMS: atom_id res chain seq x y z
N MET A 1 21.82 -16.25 -10.94
CA MET A 1 20.74 -17.04 -11.58
C MET A 1 19.76 -17.36 -10.49
N VAL A 2 18.83 -16.44 -10.19
CA VAL A 2 17.80 -16.61 -9.17
C VAL A 2 16.66 -17.36 -9.84
N VAL A 3 16.45 -18.60 -9.41
CA VAL A 3 15.32 -19.43 -9.80
C VAL A 3 14.07 -18.74 -9.27
N ARG A 4 13.25 -18.13 -10.14
CA ARG A 4 11.88 -17.77 -9.80
C ARG A 4 11.16 -19.06 -9.40
N PRO A 5 10.51 -19.14 -8.23
CA PRO A 5 9.70 -20.31 -7.90
C PRO A 5 8.62 -20.43 -8.96
N GLY A 6 8.55 -21.62 -9.56
CA GLY A 6 7.82 -22.09 -10.72
C GLY A 6 6.66 -21.21 -11.20
N GLY A 7 6.80 -20.71 -12.43
CA GLY A 7 5.67 -20.14 -13.14
C GLY A 7 4.54 -21.16 -13.20
N TYR A 8 3.46 -20.87 -12.48
CA TYR A 8 2.23 -21.64 -12.57
C TYR A 8 1.68 -21.47 -13.98
N ARG A 9 1.82 -22.47 -14.83
CA ARG A 9 1.17 -22.52 -16.14
C ARG A 9 -0.34 -22.38 -15.89
N GLY A 10 -0.94 -21.25 -16.31
CA GLY A 10 -2.38 -20.99 -16.25
C GLY A 10 -2.83 -19.90 -15.28
N ARG A 11 -1.93 -19.15 -14.64
CA ARG A 11 -2.26 -17.94 -13.85
C ARG A 11 -2.40 -16.73 -14.78
N ALA A 12 -3.32 -15.82 -14.46
CA ALA A 12 -3.41 -14.53 -15.15
C ALA A 12 -2.18 -13.67 -14.84
N ASP A 13 -1.63 -13.01 -15.86
CA ASP A 13 -0.50 -12.10 -15.69
C ASP A 13 -0.93 -10.78 -15.06
N LEU A 14 -2.19 -10.39 -15.23
CA LEU A 14 -2.79 -9.19 -14.69
C LEU A 14 -4.15 -9.51 -14.07
N ILE A 15 -4.40 -9.00 -12.87
CA ILE A 15 -5.68 -9.16 -12.18
C ILE A 15 -6.32 -7.79 -12.00
N ILE A 16 -7.50 -7.61 -12.59
CA ILE A 16 -8.27 -6.36 -12.53
C ILE A 16 -9.42 -6.52 -11.55
N GLY A 17 -9.35 -5.82 -10.44
CA GLY A 17 -10.44 -5.67 -9.49
C GLY A 17 -11.31 -4.48 -9.86
N ILE A 18 -12.61 -4.67 -9.99
CA ILE A 18 -13.60 -3.64 -10.32
C ILE A 18 -14.56 -3.49 -9.15
N GLY A 19 -14.50 -2.35 -8.48
CA GLY A 19 -15.41 -1.99 -7.40
C GLY A 19 -16.55 -1.11 -7.91
N ALA A 20 -17.80 -1.50 -7.66
CA ALA A 20 -18.97 -0.76 -8.08
C ALA A 20 -20.13 -0.91 -7.08
N SER A 21 -21.10 0.02 -7.12
CA SER A 21 -22.31 -0.02 -6.28
C SER A 21 -23.52 0.52 -7.07
N ALA A 22 -24.28 1.45 -6.52
CA ALA A 22 -25.42 2.07 -7.22
C ALA A 22 -24.99 2.65 -8.58
N GLY A 23 -25.75 2.37 -9.64
CA GLY A 23 -25.41 2.79 -11.01
C GLY A 23 -24.17 2.12 -11.60
N GLY A 24 -23.55 1.17 -10.88
CA GLY A 24 -22.34 0.49 -11.32
C GLY A 24 -22.54 -0.44 -12.50
N LEU A 25 -23.75 -0.99 -12.68
CA LEU A 25 -24.04 -1.89 -13.81
C LEU A 25 -23.80 -1.20 -15.15
N ASP A 26 -24.33 0.00 -15.33
CA ASP A 26 -24.16 0.77 -16.57
C ASP A 26 -22.69 1.09 -16.85
N ALA A 27 -21.94 1.48 -15.82
CA ALA A 27 -20.52 1.74 -15.93
C ALA A 27 -19.71 0.46 -16.28
N ILE A 28 -20.07 -0.70 -15.70
CA ILE A 28 -19.45 -1.99 -16.01
C ILE A 28 -19.80 -2.42 -17.45
N GLU A 29 -21.04 -2.24 -17.90
CA GLU A 29 -21.42 -2.52 -19.27
C GLU A 29 -20.62 -1.67 -20.28
N GLN A 30 -20.49 -0.36 -20.03
CA GLN A 30 -19.68 0.54 -20.85
C GLN A 30 -18.22 0.10 -20.88
N PHE A 31 -17.67 -0.30 -19.73
CA PHE A 31 -16.31 -0.82 -19.64
C PHE A 31 -16.14 -2.06 -20.52
N PHE A 32 -16.99 -3.06 -20.42
CA PHE A 32 -16.85 -4.30 -21.19
C PHE A 32 -17.26 -4.19 -22.67
N GLN A 33 -17.92 -3.13 -23.08
CA GLN A 33 -18.23 -2.85 -24.50
C GLN A 33 -16.98 -2.59 -25.34
N SER A 34 -15.96 -2.00 -24.73
CA SER A 34 -14.69 -1.65 -25.39
C SER A 34 -13.54 -2.59 -24.99
N ALA A 35 -13.80 -3.59 -24.14
CA ALA A 35 -12.77 -4.51 -23.65
C ALA A 35 -12.20 -5.38 -24.77
N PRO A 36 -10.92 -5.25 -25.14
CA PRO A 36 -10.28 -6.20 -26.04
C PRO A 36 -10.15 -7.56 -25.33
N PHE A 37 -10.35 -8.66 -26.09
CA PHE A 37 -9.99 -9.99 -25.59
C PHE A 37 -8.49 -10.03 -25.26
N SER A 38 -8.15 -10.21 -23.99
CA SER A 38 -6.78 -10.46 -23.57
C SER A 38 -6.69 -11.83 -22.93
N SER A 39 -5.88 -12.69 -23.53
CA SER A 39 -5.67 -14.06 -23.05
C SER A 39 -4.91 -14.15 -21.72
N GLN A 40 -4.51 -13.02 -21.13
CA GLN A 40 -3.63 -12.98 -19.95
C GLN A 40 -4.23 -12.22 -18.76
N VAL A 41 -5.43 -11.66 -18.89
CA VAL A 41 -6.07 -10.82 -17.89
C VAL A 41 -7.24 -11.54 -17.23
N ALA A 42 -7.34 -11.50 -15.90
CA ALA A 42 -8.51 -11.90 -15.13
C ALA A 42 -9.23 -10.67 -14.58
N TYR A 43 -10.56 -10.68 -14.61
CA TYR A 43 -11.40 -9.60 -14.09
C TYR A 43 -12.17 -10.10 -12.88
N VAL A 44 -12.23 -9.33 -11.81
CA VAL A 44 -12.99 -9.64 -10.61
C VAL A 44 -13.88 -8.44 -10.26
N ILE A 45 -15.19 -8.62 -10.41
CA ILE A 45 -16.17 -7.58 -10.10
C ILE A 45 -16.65 -7.78 -8.67
N VAL A 46 -16.49 -6.76 -7.83
CA VAL A 46 -16.96 -6.73 -6.45
C VAL A 46 -18.02 -5.65 -6.30
N GLN A 47 -19.24 -6.09 -6.02
CA GLN A 47 -20.38 -5.21 -5.84
C GLN A 47 -21.06 -5.38 -4.48
N HIS A 48 -21.70 -4.31 -4.03
CA HIS A 48 -22.70 -4.39 -2.97
C HIS A 48 -23.97 -5.05 -3.50
N LEU A 49 -24.08 -6.35 -3.32
CA LEU A 49 -25.28 -7.09 -3.72
C LEU A 49 -26.33 -7.03 -2.61
N SER A 50 -27.56 -6.65 -2.98
CA SER A 50 -28.71 -6.78 -2.07
C SER A 50 -28.96 -8.25 -1.76
N PRO A 51 -29.18 -8.62 -0.49
CA PRO A 51 -29.43 -10.02 -0.10
C PRO A 51 -30.66 -10.64 -0.78
N ASP A 52 -31.62 -9.80 -1.20
CA ASP A 52 -32.96 -10.21 -1.62
C ASP A 52 -33.17 -10.17 -3.15
N PHE A 53 -32.16 -9.69 -3.92
CA PHE A 53 -32.25 -9.61 -5.38
C PHE A 53 -31.26 -10.56 -6.03
N LYS A 54 -31.79 -11.46 -6.88
CA LYS A 54 -30.99 -12.25 -7.82
C LYS A 54 -30.29 -11.24 -8.77
N SER A 55 -29.00 -11.18 -8.75
CA SER A 55 -28.26 -10.33 -9.68
C SER A 55 -28.44 -10.89 -11.09
N LEU A 56 -28.94 -10.07 -12.01
CA LEU A 56 -28.98 -10.37 -13.46
C LEU A 56 -27.66 -9.93 -14.14
N MET A 57 -26.62 -9.67 -13.37
CA MET A 57 -25.35 -9.16 -13.86
C MET A 57 -24.72 -10.08 -14.90
N ASP A 58 -24.74 -11.38 -14.65
CA ASP A 58 -24.23 -12.41 -15.56
C ASP A 58 -24.96 -12.39 -16.91
N GLU A 59 -26.28 -12.31 -16.90
CA GLU A 59 -27.11 -12.26 -18.13
C GLU A 59 -26.89 -10.95 -18.90
N LEU A 60 -26.79 -9.82 -18.21
CA LEU A 60 -26.60 -8.50 -18.82
C LEU A 60 -25.20 -8.35 -19.40
N LEU A 61 -24.18 -8.77 -18.68
CA LEU A 61 -22.79 -8.74 -19.17
C LEU A 61 -22.57 -9.73 -20.33
N ALA A 62 -23.21 -10.90 -20.31
CA ALA A 62 -23.12 -11.87 -21.42
C ALA A 62 -23.61 -11.31 -22.76
N ARG A 63 -24.42 -10.24 -22.76
CA ARG A 63 -24.85 -9.53 -23.97
C ARG A 63 -23.80 -8.52 -24.48
N ARG A 64 -22.84 -8.15 -23.64
CA ARG A 64 -21.86 -7.08 -23.93
C ARG A 64 -20.47 -7.61 -24.20
N THR A 65 -20.13 -8.80 -23.71
CA THR A 65 -18.81 -9.39 -23.89
C THR A 65 -18.88 -10.88 -24.21
N GLN A 66 -17.84 -11.38 -24.87
CA GLN A 66 -17.65 -12.81 -25.12
C GLN A 66 -16.72 -13.47 -24.07
N ILE A 67 -16.20 -12.69 -23.12
CA ILE A 67 -15.37 -13.22 -22.05
C ILE A 67 -16.23 -14.10 -21.13
N PRO A 68 -15.82 -15.33 -20.80
CA PRO A 68 -16.56 -16.20 -19.89
C PRO A 68 -16.83 -15.54 -18.54
N ILE A 69 -18.05 -15.60 -18.05
CA ILE A 69 -18.49 -15.03 -16.77
C ILE A 69 -18.76 -16.18 -15.81
N LEU A 70 -18.13 -16.15 -14.64
CA LEU A 70 -18.24 -17.16 -13.60
C LEU A 70 -18.51 -16.49 -12.24
N HIS A 71 -19.27 -17.18 -11.39
CA HIS A 71 -19.31 -16.84 -9.98
C HIS A 71 -18.07 -17.41 -9.29
N ALA A 72 -17.35 -16.59 -8.54
CA ALA A 72 -16.19 -17.01 -7.78
C ALA A 72 -16.57 -18.11 -6.77
N GLN A 73 -15.69 -19.10 -6.60
CA GLN A 73 -15.85 -20.20 -5.63
C GLN A 73 -14.63 -20.26 -4.70
N ASP A 74 -14.88 -20.65 -3.46
CA ASP A 74 -13.79 -20.78 -2.47
C ASP A 74 -12.75 -21.81 -2.92
N GLY A 75 -11.45 -21.44 -2.82
CA GLY A 75 -10.34 -22.27 -3.31
C GLY A 75 -10.15 -22.30 -4.82
N GLN A 76 -11.01 -21.64 -5.62
CA GLN A 76 -10.90 -21.64 -7.08
C GLN A 76 -9.73 -20.76 -7.53
N PRO A 77 -8.83 -21.27 -8.42
CA PRO A 77 -7.77 -20.46 -9.00
C PRO A 77 -8.32 -19.46 -10.01
N LEU A 78 -7.71 -18.27 -10.06
CA LEU A 78 -8.02 -17.25 -11.06
C LEU A 78 -7.45 -17.66 -12.43
N LYS A 79 -8.32 -17.87 -13.39
CA LYS A 79 -7.94 -18.17 -14.77
C LYS A 79 -7.90 -16.88 -15.59
N PRO A 80 -6.95 -16.75 -16.52
CA PRO A 80 -6.95 -15.63 -17.46
C PRO A 80 -8.19 -15.68 -18.37
N ASN A 81 -8.49 -14.54 -18.99
CA ASN A 81 -9.63 -14.34 -19.89
C ASN A 81 -10.96 -14.77 -19.25
N THR A 82 -11.19 -14.40 -18.00
CA THR A 82 -12.41 -14.77 -17.26
C THR A 82 -12.87 -13.59 -16.39
N ILE A 83 -14.16 -13.35 -16.36
CA ILE A 83 -14.82 -12.39 -15.46
C ILE A 83 -15.38 -13.18 -14.28
N TYR A 84 -15.01 -12.80 -13.08
CA TYR A 84 -15.52 -13.37 -11.83
C TYR A 84 -16.44 -12.39 -11.13
N LEU A 85 -17.58 -12.87 -10.67
CA LEU A 85 -18.54 -12.11 -9.86
C LEU A 85 -18.43 -12.55 -8.39
N ASN A 86 -18.44 -11.58 -7.47
CA ASN A 86 -18.43 -11.90 -6.05
C ASN A 86 -19.74 -12.57 -5.60
N PRO A 87 -19.68 -13.56 -4.68
CA PRO A 87 -20.87 -14.18 -4.11
C PRO A 87 -21.58 -13.20 -3.15
N PRO A 88 -22.92 -13.31 -3.03
CA PRO A 88 -23.65 -12.53 -2.02
C PRO A 88 -23.29 -12.97 -0.59
N LYS A 89 -23.36 -12.05 0.36
CA LYS A 89 -23.19 -12.29 1.82
C LYS A 89 -21.82 -12.85 2.26
N LYS A 90 -20.82 -12.82 1.41
CA LYS A 90 -19.44 -13.25 1.74
C LYS A 90 -18.48 -12.16 1.34
N ASP A 91 -17.41 -12.05 2.11
CA ASP A 91 -16.25 -11.26 1.74
C ASP A 91 -15.33 -12.12 0.88
N LEU A 92 -14.88 -11.53 -0.23
CA LEU A 92 -14.02 -12.16 -1.22
C LEU A 92 -12.61 -11.62 -1.05
N THR A 93 -11.64 -12.52 -0.98
CA THR A 93 -10.21 -12.19 -0.98
C THR A 93 -9.46 -13.08 -1.97
N ILE A 94 -8.22 -12.72 -2.28
CA ILE A 94 -7.30 -13.53 -3.07
C ILE A 94 -6.10 -13.90 -2.19
N GLN A 95 -5.71 -15.15 -2.25
CA GLN A 95 -4.50 -15.65 -1.61
C GLN A 95 -3.85 -16.74 -2.49
N ASP A 96 -2.57 -16.58 -2.80
CA ASP A 96 -1.80 -17.49 -3.68
C ASP A 96 -2.47 -17.74 -5.04
N GLY A 97 -3.11 -16.68 -5.61
CA GLY A 97 -3.82 -16.73 -6.88
C GLY A 97 -5.14 -17.53 -6.85
N CYS A 98 -5.68 -17.80 -5.65
CA CYS A 98 -6.96 -18.48 -5.46
C CYS A 98 -7.93 -17.60 -4.66
N PHE A 99 -9.21 -17.72 -4.93
CA PHE A 99 -10.24 -17.07 -4.14
C PHE A 99 -10.34 -17.68 -2.74
N ARG A 100 -10.57 -16.82 -1.74
CA ARG A 100 -10.89 -17.19 -0.36
C ARG A 100 -12.14 -16.45 0.08
N PHE A 101 -13.04 -17.16 0.74
CA PHE A 101 -14.28 -16.61 1.25
C PHE A 101 -14.29 -16.62 2.78
N SER A 102 -14.75 -15.50 3.35
CA SER A 102 -15.12 -15.45 4.75
C SER A 102 -16.59 -15.03 4.91
N PRO A 103 -17.30 -15.54 5.94
CA PRO A 103 -18.63 -15.05 6.26
C PRO A 103 -18.57 -13.57 6.60
N ARG A 104 -19.49 -12.78 6.02
CA ARG A 104 -19.61 -11.37 6.41
C ARG A 104 -20.27 -11.29 7.80
N GLU A 105 -19.54 -10.79 8.80
CA GLU A 105 -20.11 -10.54 10.11
C GLU A 105 -21.00 -9.30 10.08
N GLU A 106 -22.22 -9.39 10.62
CA GLU A 106 -23.23 -8.30 10.62
C GLU A 106 -22.77 -7.02 11.35
N ARG A 107 -21.63 -7.05 12.05
CA ARG A 107 -21.09 -5.93 12.85
C ARG A 107 -19.84 -5.30 12.29
N GLN A 108 -19.31 -5.76 11.15
CA GLN A 108 -18.10 -5.18 10.57
C GLN A 108 -18.45 -4.02 9.63
N THR A 109 -17.94 -2.85 9.96
CA THR A 109 -17.93 -1.64 9.09
C THR A 109 -16.96 -1.77 7.91
N GLU A 110 -16.40 -2.95 7.68
CA GLU A 110 -15.48 -3.17 6.55
C GLU A 110 -16.27 -3.34 5.25
N MET A 111 -15.81 -2.63 4.24
CA MET A 111 -16.46 -2.55 2.94
C MET A 111 -15.85 -3.59 2.01
N PRO A 112 -16.65 -4.41 1.30
CA PRO A 112 -16.17 -5.57 0.54
C PRO A 112 -15.18 -5.21 -0.57
N ILE A 113 -15.28 -4.03 -1.16
CA ILE A 113 -14.35 -3.57 -2.19
C ILE A 113 -12.98 -3.26 -1.57
N ASP A 114 -12.94 -2.60 -0.42
CA ASP A 114 -11.70 -2.33 0.31
C ASP A 114 -11.01 -3.63 0.74
N ILE A 115 -11.76 -4.63 1.24
CA ILE A 115 -11.24 -5.95 1.63
C ILE A 115 -10.60 -6.64 0.42
N PHE A 116 -11.32 -6.65 -0.70
CA PHE A 116 -10.85 -7.29 -1.92
C PHE A 116 -9.60 -6.60 -2.47
N PHE A 117 -9.60 -5.28 -2.60
CA PHE A 117 -8.44 -4.53 -3.13
C PHE A 117 -7.19 -4.68 -2.26
N ARG A 118 -7.33 -4.76 -0.95
CA ARG A 118 -6.21 -5.04 -0.05
C ARG A 118 -5.61 -6.41 -0.34
N SER A 119 -6.42 -7.46 -0.39
CA SER A 119 -5.93 -8.81 -0.67
C SER A 119 -5.34 -8.93 -2.08
N LEU A 120 -5.90 -8.20 -3.05
CA LEU A 120 -5.38 -8.12 -4.41
C LEU A 120 -4.00 -7.45 -4.45
N ALA A 121 -3.80 -6.38 -3.66
CA ALA A 121 -2.51 -5.72 -3.52
C ALA A 121 -1.44 -6.66 -2.94
N GLU A 122 -1.82 -7.43 -1.92
CA GLU A 122 -0.93 -8.40 -1.26
C GLU A 122 -0.54 -9.56 -2.18
N ASP A 123 -1.49 -10.10 -2.96
CA ASP A 123 -1.28 -11.29 -3.81
C ASP A 123 -0.63 -10.97 -5.16
N ALA A 124 -1.04 -9.88 -5.82
CA ALA A 124 -0.64 -9.57 -7.19
C ALA A 124 0.37 -8.42 -7.31
N ALA A 125 0.56 -7.62 -6.26
CA ALA A 125 1.52 -6.51 -6.20
C ALA A 125 1.43 -5.58 -7.45
N GLU A 126 2.52 -5.43 -8.22
CA GLU A 126 2.58 -4.62 -9.44
C GLU A 126 1.70 -5.14 -10.59
N HIS A 127 1.18 -6.35 -10.50
CA HIS A 127 0.23 -6.93 -11.47
C HIS A 127 -1.24 -6.70 -11.10
N ALA A 128 -1.50 -5.96 -10.03
CA ALA A 128 -2.85 -5.59 -9.60
C ALA A 128 -3.34 -4.33 -10.31
N VAL A 129 -4.59 -4.34 -10.75
CA VAL A 129 -5.31 -3.14 -11.21
C VAL A 129 -6.57 -2.98 -10.38
N ALA A 130 -6.79 -1.81 -9.80
CA ALA A 130 -8.05 -1.46 -9.16
C ALA A 130 -8.81 -0.42 -9.98
N ILE A 131 -10.08 -0.67 -10.21
CA ILE A 131 -11.01 0.25 -10.88
C ILE A 131 -12.13 0.58 -9.90
N VAL A 132 -12.36 1.88 -9.65
CA VAL A 132 -13.50 2.35 -8.85
C VAL A 132 -14.49 3.00 -9.79
N LEU A 133 -15.68 2.40 -9.90
CA LEU A 133 -16.78 2.87 -10.74
C LEU A 133 -17.88 3.54 -9.91
N SER A 134 -18.98 3.91 -10.59
CA SER A 134 -20.17 4.50 -10.00
C SER A 134 -20.64 3.76 -8.74
N GLY A 135 -20.95 4.52 -7.70
CA GLY A 135 -21.44 4.00 -6.44
C GLY A 135 -21.65 5.10 -5.39
N THR A 136 -22.47 4.79 -4.39
CA THR A 136 -22.67 5.63 -3.22
C THR A 136 -21.66 5.26 -2.11
N GLY A 137 -21.29 6.24 -1.27
CA GLY A 137 -20.37 6.00 -0.14
C GLY A 137 -18.89 6.10 -0.53
N SER A 138 -18.05 5.34 0.19
CA SER A 138 -16.59 5.45 0.11
C SER A 138 -15.86 4.09 -0.02
N ASP A 139 -16.58 3.02 -0.31
CA ASP A 139 -15.97 1.68 -0.44
C ASP A 139 -15.01 1.66 -1.64
N GLY A 140 -13.88 0.96 -1.47
CA GLY A 140 -12.75 0.97 -2.40
C GLY A 140 -11.73 2.10 -2.16
N SER A 141 -12.12 3.18 -1.44
CA SER A 141 -11.23 4.33 -1.24
C SER A 141 -10.02 4.04 -0.37
N ARG A 142 -10.06 3.03 0.49
CA ARG A 142 -8.93 2.57 1.30
C ARG A 142 -8.12 1.56 0.52
N GLY A 143 -8.77 0.57 -0.08
CA GLY A 143 -8.11 -0.50 -0.80
C GLY A 143 -7.30 -0.03 -2.02
N ILE A 144 -7.70 1.06 -2.70
CA ILE A 144 -6.89 1.65 -3.78
C ILE A 144 -5.53 2.16 -3.30
N ARG A 145 -5.40 2.57 -2.02
CA ARG A 145 -4.11 2.95 -1.45
C ARG A 145 -3.18 1.74 -1.33
N ASP A 146 -3.73 0.59 -0.94
CA ASP A 146 -2.97 -0.65 -0.83
C ASP A 146 -2.48 -1.09 -2.21
N ILE A 147 -3.35 -1.04 -3.25
CA ILE A 147 -2.96 -1.28 -4.65
C ILE A 147 -1.84 -0.34 -5.11
N GLN A 148 -2.00 0.97 -4.87
CA GLN A 148 -0.99 1.96 -5.27
C GLN A 148 0.35 1.71 -4.55
N ASN A 149 0.30 1.38 -3.26
CA ASN A 149 1.48 1.08 -2.45
C ASN A 149 2.20 -0.19 -2.92
N ALA A 150 1.45 -1.20 -3.34
CA ALA A 150 1.98 -2.44 -3.90
C ALA A 150 2.56 -2.28 -5.31
N GLY A 151 2.44 -1.09 -5.92
CA GLY A 151 2.92 -0.85 -7.27
C GLY A 151 1.88 -1.12 -8.36
N GLY A 152 0.66 -1.51 -8.03
CA GLY A 152 -0.45 -1.73 -8.93
C GLY A 152 -1.02 -0.44 -9.54
N LEU A 153 -1.88 -0.55 -10.52
CA LEU A 153 -2.54 0.54 -11.23
C LEU A 153 -3.89 0.87 -10.59
N VAL A 154 -4.20 2.14 -10.39
CA VAL A 154 -5.50 2.60 -9.87
C VAL A 154 -6.17 3.52 -10.88
N ILE A 155 -7.36 3.14 -11.34
CA ILE A 155 -8.19 3.94 -12.24
C ILE A 155 -9.51 4.27 -11.53
N VAL A 156 -9.89 5.52 -11.55
CA VAL A 156 -11.17 5.98 -10.99
C VAL A 156 -12.04 6.48 -12.13
N GLN A 157 -13.31 6.11 -12.12
CA GLN A 157 -14.28 6.69 -13.06
C GLN A 157 -14.35 8.21 -12.86
N ASP A 158 -14.35 8.96 -13.95
CA ASP A 158 -14.60 10.40 -13.90
C ASP A 158 -15.94 10.64 -13.20
N PRO A 159 -15.97 11.37 -12.05
CA PRO A 159 -17.20 11.67 -11.33
C PRO A 159 -18.28 12.33 -12.20
N GLN A 160 -17.90 13.04 -13.27
CA GLN A 160 -18.85 13.67 -14.18
C GLN A 160 -19.57 12.65 -15.08
N THR A 161 -19.01 11.47 -15.30
CA THR A 161 -19.59 10.39 -16.10
C THR A 161 -20.31 9.35 -15.25
N ALA A 162 -20.19 9.42 -13.92
CA ALA A 162 -20.79 8.46 -13.01
C ALA A 162 -22.24 8.81 -12.69
N GLN A 163 -23.15 7.82 -12.77
CA GLN A 163 -24.55 8.01 -12.35
C GLN A 163 -24.65 8.35 -10.85
N PHE A 164 -23.80 7.74 -10.03
CA PHE A 164 -23.62 8.05 -8.61
C PHE A 164 -22.13 8.29 -8.35
N ASP A 165 -21.77 9.53 -8.09
CA ASP A 165 -20.40 9.99 -8.03
C ASP A 165 -19.72 9.82 -6.65
N GLY A 166 -20.43 9.31 -5.65
CA GLY A 166 -19.95 9.20 -4.26
C GLY A 166 -18.65 8.41 -4.14
N MET A 167 -18.61 7.18 -4.64
CA MET A 167 -17.40 6.34 -4.63
C MET A 167 -16.27 6.96 -5.46
N PRO A 168 -16.47 7.38 -6.72
CA PRO A 168 -15.45 8.07 -7.50
C PRO A 168 -14.90 9.32 -6.81
N ARG A 169 -15.74 10.21 -6.27
CA ARG A 169 -15.28 11.41 -5.54
C ARG A 169 -14.46 11.08 -4.31
N ASN A 170 -14.90 10.10 -3.52
CA ASN A 170 -14.16 9.67 -2.33
C ASN A 170 -12.82 9.01 -2.71
N ALA A 171 -12.79 8.23 -3.78
CA ALA A 171 -11.55 7.67 -4.32
C ALA A 171 -10.58 8.78 -4.79
N VAL A 172 -11.07 9.75 -5.56
CA VAL A 172 -10.28 10.93 -6.00
C VAL A 172 -9.75 11.73 -4.80
N ALA A 173 -10.58 11.96 -3.78
CA ALA A 173 -10.18 12.70 -2.58
C ALA A 173 -9.03 12.02 -1.80
N THR A 174 -8.81 10.72 -1.97
CA THR A 174 -7.66 10.04 -1.36
C THR A 174 -6.32 10.44 -1.95
N GLY A 175 -6.31 10.94 -3.19
CA GLY A 175 -5.11 11.15 -3.98
C GLY A 175 -4.42 9.86 -4.45
N ALA A 176 -4.94 8.67 -4.13
CA ALA A 176 -4.35 7.38 -4.43
C ALA A 176 -4.89 6.77 -5.74
N TYR A 177 -4.76 7.50 -6.84
CA TYR A 177 -5.17 7.06 -8.18
C TYR A 177 -4.10 7.43 -9.20
N ASP A 178 -4.06 6.71 -10.30
CA ASP A 178 -3.19 7.01 -11.43
C ASP A 178 -3.95 7.74 -12.55
N PHE A 179 -5.23 7.39 -12.77
CA PHE A 179 -6.05 7.99 -13.82
C PHE A 179 -7.49 8.25 -13.36
N ILE A 180 -8.09 9.31 -13.92
CA ILE A 180 -9.52 9.59 -13.86
C ILE A 180 -10.01 9.53 -15.30
N LEU A 181 -10.88 8.56 -15.64
CA LEU A 181 -11.30 8.26 -17.00
C LEU A 181 -12.78 7.86 -17.04
N SER A 182 -13.43 8.07 -18.19
CA SER A 182 -14.71 7.41 -18.45
C SER A 182 -14.52 5.90 -18.62
N PRO A 183 -15.53 5.04 -18.34
CA PRO A 183 -15.38 3.59 -18.42
C PRO A 183 -14.89 3.09 -19.79
N VAL A 184 -15.26 3.76 -20.87
CA VAL A 184 -14.87 3.41 -22.24
C VAL A 184 -13.38 3.62 -22.49
N GLU A 185 -12.77 4.64 -21.88
CA GLU A 185 -11.37 5.01 -22.07
C GLU A 185 -10.40 4.13 -21.26
N MET A 186 -10.89 3.43 -20.23
CA MET A 186 -10.03 2.68 -19.30
C MET A 186 -9.24 1.57 -19.98
N HIS A 187 -9.76 0.98 -21.04
CA HIS A 187 -9.11 -0.15 -21.72
C HIS A 187 -7.80 0.20 -22.40
N GLU A 188 -7.66 1.39 -22.93
CA GLU A 188 -6.40 1.82 -23.53
C GLU A 188 -5.26 1.81 -22.49
N VAL A 189 -5.54 2.33 -21.32
CA VAL A 189 -4.57 2.37 -20.22
C VAL A 189 -4.23 0.98 -19.72
N ILE A 190 -5.25 0.11 -19.57
CA ILE A 190 -5.08 -1.26 -19.11
C ILE A 190 -4.30 -2.10 -20.14
N ALA A 191 -4.62 -1.98 -21.42
CA ALA A 191 -3.93 -2.71 -22.49
C ALA A 191 -2.43 -2.37 -22.52
N GLN A 192 -2.09 -1.12 -22.28
CA GLN A 192 -0.71 -0.68 -22.25
C GLN A 192 0.01 -1.11 -20.99
N PHE A 193 -0.67 -1.09 -19.84
CA PHE A 193 -0.17 -1.64 -18.59
C PHE A 193 0.07 -3.15 -18.69
N ALA A 194 -0.79 -3.89 -19.42
CA ALA A 194 -0.66 -5.32 -19.64
C ALA A 194 0.49 -5.72 -20.57
N LEU A 195 0.80 -4.89 -21.60
CA LEU A 195 1.90 -5.15 -22.55
C LEU A 195 3.27 -5.01 -21.89
N ASP A 196 3.40 -4.15 -20.92
CA ASP A 196 4.58 -4.02 -20.08
C ASP A 196 4.19 -3.30 -18.77
N PRO A 197 3.94 -4.04 -17.71
CA PRO A 197 3.69 -3.46 -16.38
C PRO A 197 4.83 -2.53 -15.94
N LEU A 198 5.99 -2.65 -16.61
CA LEU A 198 7.22 -1.96 -16.26
C LEU A 198 7.58 -0.81 -17.21
N THR A 199 7.08 -0.73 -18.46
CA THR A 199 7.61 0.21 -19.44
C THR A 199 6.62 0.97 -20.34
N LYS A 200 5.30 0.68 -20.38
CA LYS A 200 4.42 1.33 -21.37
C LYS A 200 3.23 2.05 -20.79
N ALA A 201 3.36 3.31 -20.81
CA ALA A 201 2.34 4.30 -20.61
C ALA A 201 1.73 4.77 -21.96
N SER A 202 0.45 5.05 -21.97
CA SER A 202 -0.45 5.32 -23.09
C SER A 202 -0.08 6.45 -24.07
N ALA A 203 -0.87 6.62 -25.16
CA ALA A 203 -0.74 7.71 -26.13
C ALA A 203 -0.85 9.12 -25.51
N ALA A 204 -1.57 9.28 -24.39
CA ALA A 204 -1.45 10.46 -23.52
C ALA A 204 -0.07 10.48 -22.80
N GLN A 205 0.49 9.31 -22.48
CA GLN A 205 1.83 9.12 -21.93
C GLN A 205 2.91 8.96 -23.01
N GLN A 206 2.60 8.72 -24.30
CA GLN A 206 3.57 8.92 -25.39
C GLN A 206 3.97 10.40 -25.53
N ARG A 207 3.13 11.32 -25.08
CA ARG A 207 3.54 12.73 -24.83
C ARG A 207 4.40 12.86 -23.55
N LEU A 208 4.37 11.87 -22.66
CA LEU A 208 5.08 11.83 -21.37
C LEU A 208 6.06 10.63 -21.30
N ALA A 209 6.40 10.00 -22.46
CA ALA A 209 7.47 9.02 -22.49
C ALA A 209 8.78 9.72 -22.10
N PHE A 210 9.26 9.43 -20.90
CA PHE A 210 10.55 9.92 -20.45
C PHE A 210 11.64 9.35 -21.34
N SER A 211 12.43 10.19 -21.98
CA SER A 211 13.77 9.77 -22.40
C SER A 211 14.58 9.37 -21.15
N ALA A 212 15.60 8.54 -21.32
CA ALA A 212 16.51 8.22 -20.22
C ALA A 212 17.08 9.49 -19.60
N ASP A 213 17.50 10.44 -20.44
CA ASP A 213 18.08 11.71 -20.02
C ASP A 213 17.12 12.59 -19.20
N GLU A 214 15.84 12.66 -19.57
CA GLU A 214 14.85 13.44 -18.82
C GLU A 214 14.59 12.85 -17.44
N TYR A 215 14.49 11.54 -17.36
CA TYR A 215 14.35 10.85 -16.08
C TYR A 215 15.56 11.12 -15.19
N ASP A 216 16.77 10.91 -15.72
CA ASP A 216 18.02 11.09 -14.98
C ASP A 216 18.18 12.55 -14.50
N ASN A 217 17.76 13.53 -15.31
CA ASN A 217 17.77 14.94 -14.92
C ASN A 217 16.81 15.24 -13.75
N ILE A 218 15.59 14.68 -13.75
CA ILE A 218 14.67 14.84 -12.61
C ILE A 218 15.25 14.22 -11.35
N ILE A 219 15.82 13.00 -11.45
CA ILE A 219 16.48 12.32 -10.34
C ILE A 219 17.67 13.15 -9.81
N ALA A 220 18.45 13.74 -10.71
CA ALA A 220 19.58 14.59 -10.35
C ALA A 220 19.15 15.87 -9.60
N VAL A 221 18.03 16.50 -10.00
CA VAL A 221 17.44 17.65 -9.30
C VAL A 221 17.03 17.26 -7.88
N LEU A 222 16.30 16.16 -7.72
CA LEU A 222 15.87 15.65 -6.42
C LEU A 222 17.06 15.29 -5.53
N LYS A 223 18.07 14.59 -6.08
CA LYS A 223 19.27 14.21 -5.35
C LYS A 223 20.04 15.41 -4.84
N ARG A 224 20.17 16.47 -5.67
CA ARG A 224 20.85 17.71 -5.28
C ARG A 224 20.10 18.46 -4.16
N SER A 225 18.75 18.49 -4.24
CA SER A 225 17.94 19.27 -3.30
C SER A 225 17.70 18.55 -1.97
N TYR A 226 17.50 17.22 -2.00
CA TYR A 226 17.12 16.45 -0.82
C TYR A 226 18.16 15.43 -0.36
N GLN A 227 19.27 15.28 -1.07
CA GLN A 227 20.35 14.34 -0.75
C GLN A 227 19.88 12.86 -0.72
N ILE A 228 18.78 12.54 -1.38
CA ILE A 228 18.24 11.20 -1.53
C ILE A 228 18.42 10.76 -2.99
N ASP A 229 18.96 9.56 -3.18
CA ASP A 229 19.20 8.99 -4.50
C ASP A 229 18.04 8.08 -4.93
N PHE A 230 17.06 8.66 -5.60
CA PHE A 230 15.92 7.89 -6.13
C PHE A 230 16.29 6.93 -7.27
N ALA A 231 17.53 6.98 -7.81
CA ALA A 231 18.03 5.96 -8.72
C ALA A 231 18.18 4.59 -8.06
N GLN A 232 18.22 4.52 -6.73
CA GLN A 232 18.25 3.26 -5.97
C GLN A 232 16.84 2.62 -5.81
N TYR A 233 15.79 3.35 -6.17
CA TYR A 233 14.41 2.88 -6.15
C TYR A 233 14.04 2.25 -7.50
N LYS A 234 13.03 1.41 -7.52
CA LYS A 234 12.49 0.84 -8.76
C LYS A 234 12.05 1.96 -9.70
N ALA A 235 12.69 2.08 -10.84
CA ALA A 235 12.45 3.16 -11.81
C ALA A 235 10.98 3.27 -12.24
N THR A 236 10.30 2.13 -12.33
CA THR A 236 8.88 2.03 -12.67
C THR A 236 7.99 2.78 -11.69
N THR A 237 8.23 2.60 -10.39
CA THR A 237 7.47 3.29 -9.32
C THR A 237 7.71 4.80 -9.39
N ILE A 238 8.95 5.21 -9.57
CA ILE A 238 9.33 6.63 -9.63
C ILE A 238 8.75 7.30 -10.89
N ARG A 239 8.95 6.71 -12.07
CA ARG A 239 8.44 7.23 -13.35
C ARG A 239 6.93 7.42 -13.33
N ARG A 240 6.19 6.45 -12.80
CA ARG A 240 4.72 6.53 -12.69
C ARG A 240 4.27 7.70 -11.81
N ARG A 241 4.92 7.94 -10.68
CA ARG A 241 4.60 9.04 -9.78
C ARG A 241 4.91 10.41 -10.40
N ILE A 242 6.03 10.50 -11.10
CA ILE A 242 6.37 11.72 -11.85
C ILE A 242 5.33 11.97 -12.97
N ALA A 243 5.02 10.95 -13.78
CA ALA A 243 4.04 11.05 -14.87
C ALA A 243 2.65 11.48 -14.36
N ARG A 244 2.20 10.88 -13.24
CA ARG A 244 0.97 11.27 -12.57
C ARG A 244 0.97 12.76 -12.20
N ARG A 245 2.07 13.26 -11.67
CA ARG A 245 2.17 14.64 -11.24
C ARG A 245 2.16 15.61 -12.41
N ILE A 246 2.87 15.27 -13.50
CA ILE A 246 2.84 16.00 -14.76
C ILE A 246 1.39 16.13 -15.27
N SER A 247 0.66 15.01 -15.31
CA SER A 247 -0.74 14.98 -15.75
C SER A 247 -1.66 15.78 -14.82
N PHE A 248 -1.51 15.65 -13.51
CA PHE A 248 -2.31 16.37 -12.53
C PHE A 248 -2.13 17.90 -12.61
N LYS A 249 -0.94 18.34 -12.94
CA LYS A 249 -0.59 19.76 -13.08
C LYS A 249 -0.78 20.29 -14.52
N ASN A 250 -1.24 19.43 -15.43
CA ASN A 250 -1.47 19.78 -16.85
C ASN A 250 -0.22 20.29 -17.59
N TYR A 251 0.97 19.79 -17.24
CA TYR A 251 2.16 20.06 -18.04
C TYR A 251 2.11 19.29 -19.37
N PHE A 252 2.51 19.94 -20.46
CA PHE A 252 2.44 19.35 -21.80
C PHE A 252 3.59 18.41 -22.12
N SER A 253 4.70 18.51 -21.38
CA SER A 253 5.90 17.67 -21.59
C SER A 253 6.72 17.49 -20.32
N VAL A 254 7.58 16.48 -20.32
CA VAL A 254 8.55 16.23 -19.25
C VAL A 254 9.56 17.37 -19.14
N GLY A 255 9.98 17.94 -20.28
CA GLY A 255 10.90 19.07 -20.32
C GLY A 255 10.30 20.32 -19.63
N GLU A 256 9.04 20.63 -19.90
CA GLU A 256 8.34 21.73 -19.22
C GLU A 256 8.25 21.48 -17.71
N TYR A 257 7.96 20.25 -17.32
CA TYR A 257 7.93 19.87 -15.90
C TYR A 257 9.31 19.98 -15.24
N LEU A 258 10.37 19.57 -15.91
CA LEU A 258 11.75 19.71 -15.42
C LEU A 258 12.11 21.18 -15.18
N GLU A 259 11.71 22.07 -16.10
CA GLU A 259 11.87 23.51 -15.91
C GLU A 259 11.09 24.02 -14.70
N ALA A 260 9.85 23.55 -14.51
CA ALA A 260 9.04 23.92 -13.36
C ALA A 260 9.70 23.46 -12.06
N LEU A 261 10.23 22.23 -11.99
CA LEU A 261 10.95 21.70 -10.83
C LEU A 261 12.19 22.52 -10.46
N THR A 262 12.82 23.19 -11.43
CA THR A 262 13.99 24.04 -11.17
C THR A 262 13.62 25.44 -10.70
N LYS A 263 12.40 25.91 -11.00
CA LYS A 263 11.92 27.28 -10.74
C LYS A 263 10.95 27.38 -9.55
N ASP A 264 10.23 26.28 -9.25
CA ASP A 264 9.20 26.23 -8.20
C ASP A 264 9.58 25.21 -7.11
N GLU A 265 10.11 25.71 -6.01
CA GLU A 265 10.48 24.90 -4.83
C GLU A 265 9.27 24.17 -4.22
N LYS A 266 8.04 24.72 -4.36
CA LYS A 266 6.84 24.07 -3.82
C LYS A 266 6.47 22.86 -4.66
N GLU A 267 6.61 22.94 -5.99
CA GLU A 267 6.37 21.81 -6.87
C GLU A 267 7.42 20.72 -6.66
N LEU A 268 8.69 21.09 -6.51
CA LEU A 268 9.76 20.17 -6.21
C LEU A 268 9.55 19.46 -4.86
N ALA A 269 9.14 20.20 -3.82
CA ALA A 269 8.81 19.64 -2.52
C ALA A 269 7.61 18.68 -2.58
N ALA A 270 6.61 19.02 -3.37
CA ALA A 270 5.43 18.20 -3.54
C ALA A 270 5.74 16.91 -4.33
N LEU A 271 6.58 16.97 -5.38
CA LEU A 271 7.09 15.77 -6.04
C LEU A 271 7.88 14.88 -5.05
N TYR A 272 8.76 15.48 -4.27
CA TYR A 272 9.53 14.77 -3.25
C TYR A 272 8.62 14.03 -2.25
N GLN A 273 7.56 14.69 -1.77
CA GLN A 273 6.58 14.06 -0.88
C GLN A 273 5.83 12.92 -1.56
N ASP A 274 5.43 13.08 -2.82
CA ASP A 274 4.75 12.05 -3.59
C ASP A 274 5.63 10.82 -3.84
N LEU A 275 6.94 10.98 -3.94
CA LEU A 275 7.89 9.88 -4.12
C LEU A 275 8.16 9.11 -2.82
N LEU A 276 8.03 9.75 -1.67
CA LEU A 276 8.20 9.12 -0.36
C LEU A 276 6.88 8.48 0.07
N ILE A 277 6.82 7.16 -0.01
CA ILE A 277 5.61 6.39 0.30
C ILE A 277 5.48 6.25 1.81
N GLY A 278 4.64 7.07 2.42
CA GLY A 278 4.50 7.18 3.88
C GLY A 278 3.21 6.58 4.43
N VAL A 279 2.70 5.45 3.90
CA VAL A 279 1.47 4.83 4.42
C VAL A 279 1.81 3.80 5.48
N THR A 280 1.36 4.07 6.72
CA THR A 280 1.53 3.19 7.87
C THR A 280 0.26 3.21 8.73
N GLU A 281 0.06 2.19 9.55
CA GLU A 281 -1.03 2.10 10.51
C GLU A 281 -0.57 1.35 11.77
N PHE A 282 -1.28 1.57 12.88
CA PHE A 282 -1.02 0.83 14.10
C PHE A 282 -1.27 -0.66 13.91
N PHE A 283 -0.34 -1.51 14.38
CA PHE A 283 -0.43 -2.97 14.32
C PHE A 283 -0.78 -3.49 12.91
N ARG A 284 -0.17 -2.86 11.89
CA ARG A 284 -0.31 -3.29 10.49
C ARG A 284 0.07 -4.76 10.37
N ASP A 285 -0.77 -5.56 9.68
CA ASP A 285 -0.67 -7.02 9.59
C ASP A 285 -0.71 -7.69 10.98
N PRO A 286 -1.89 -7.77 11.62
CA PRO A 286 -2.02 -8.23 13.00
C PRO A 286 -1.45 -9.62 13.26
N GLU A 287 -1.45 -10.51 12.25
CA GLU A 287 -0.83 -11.84 12.34
C GLU A 287 0.69 -11.75 12.51
N ALA A 288 1.34 -10.86 11.76
CA ALA A 288 2.78 -10.64 11.87
C ALA A 288 3.15 -10.11 13.27
N PHE A 289 2.37 -9.16 13.81
CA PHE A 289 2.55 -8.70 15.20
C PHE A 289 2.29 -9.81 16.21
N ARG A 290 1.32 -10.70 15.98
CA ARG A 290 1.11 -11.89 16.83
C ARG A 290 2.33 -12.81 16.86
N VAL A 291 2.98 -13.04 15.73
CA VAL A 291 4.22 -13.83 15.67
C VAL A 291 5.34 -13.11 16.42
N LEU A 292 5.51 -11.81 16.24
CA LEU A 292 6.48 -10.99 16.97
C LEU A 292 6.27 -11.13 18.48
N GLU A 293 5.05 -10.97 18.97
CA GLU A 293 4.70 -11.00 20.38
C GLU A 293 4.82 -12.39 21.01
N LYS A 294 4.43 -13.44 20.28
CA LYS A 294 4.40 -14.81 20.84
C LYS A 294 5.71 -15.58 20.69
N ARG A 295 6.57 -15.21 19.76
CA ARG A 295 7.82 -15.96 19.48
C ARG A 295 9.06 -15.11 19.69
N VAL A 296 9.11 -13.92 19.14
CA VAL A 296 10.32 -13.09 19.10
C VAL A 296 10.57 -12.38 20.43
N LEU A 297 9.57 -11.64 20.93
CA LEU A 297 9.71 -10.88 22.18
C LEU A 297 10.02 -11.79 23.38
N PRO A 298 9.35 -12.93 23.60
CA PRO A 298 9.71 -13.85 24.69
C PRO A 298 11.16 -14.28 24.64
N GLU A 299 11.70 -14.60 23.47
CA GLU A 299 13.10 -15.00 23.32
C GLU A 299 14.06 -13.86 23.67
N ILE A 300 13.77 -12.63 23.21
CA ILE A 300 14.56 -11.46 23.59
C ILE A 300 14.57 -11.24 25.10
N PHE A 301 13.40 -11.29 25.75
CA PHE A 301 13.27 -11.00 27.19
C PHE A 301 13.83 -12.12 28.08
N GLN A 302 13.74 -13.39 27.68
CA GLN A 302 14.30 -14.51 28.42
C GLN A 302 15.82 -14.43 28.58
N HIS A 303 16.51 -13.84 27.63
CA HIS A 303 17.96 -13.67 27.66
C HIS A 303 18.42 -12.42 28.45
N LYS A 304 17.48 -11.61 28.96
CA LYS A 304 17.71 -10.33 29.63
C LYS A 304 17.24 -10.40 31.09
N LYS A 305 18.14 -10.67 32.03
CA LYS A 305 17.79 -10.88 33.46
C LYS A 305 18.31 -9.83 34.41
N GLY A 306 19.10 -8.84 33.98
CA GLY A 306 19.72 -7.82 34.82
C GLY A 306 18.97 -6.49 34.86
N ARG A 307 19.13 -5.71 35.95
CA ARG A 307 18.54 -4.37 36.07
C ARG A 307 19.22 -3.35 35.13
N ASP A 308 20.47 -3.59 34.76
CA ASP A 308 21.28 -2.72 33.88
C ASP A 308 21.24 -3.20 32.41
N GLU A 309 20.41 -4.16 32.09
CA GLU A 309 20.23 -4.67 30.74
C GLU A 309 19.42 -3.68 29.87
N GLU A 310 19.83 -3.59 28.61
CA GLU A 310 19.13 -2.76 27.63
C GLU A 310 18.58 -3.63 26.50
N ILE A 311 17.35 -3.34 26.08
CA ILE A 311 16.76 -3.81 24.83
C ILE A 311 16.78 -2.67 23.84
N ARG A 312 17.43 -2.89 22.71
CA ARG A 312 17.59 -1.90 21.65
C ARG A 312 16.89 -2.39 20.38
N VAL A 313 15.89 -1.65 19.95
CA VAL A 313 15.09 -1.95 18.76
C VAL A 313 15.26 -0.85 17.74
N TRP A 314 15.38 -1.21 16.47
CA TRP A 314 15.44 -0.25 15.37
C TRP A 314 14.24 -0.43 14.46
N CYS A 315 13.35 0.55 14.42
CA CYS A 315 12.25 0.66 13.48
C CYS A 315 12.72 1.54 12.31
N ALA A 316 13.13 0.91 11.23
CA ALA A 316 13.69 1.55 10.05
C ALA A 316 12.59 1.87 9.03
N ALA A 317 12.62 3.08 8.42
CA ALA A 317 11.58 3.63 7.56
C ALA A 317 10.20 3.70 8.25
N CYS A 318 10.17 4.32 9.44
CA CYS A 318 9.02 4.33 10.35
C CYS A 318 7.88 5.28 9.94
N SER A 319 8.05 6.08 8.89
CA SER A 319 7.06 7.06 8.41
C SER A 319 6.49 7.94 9.53
N THR A 320 5.17 8.01 9.70
CA THR A 320 4.46 8.81 10.72
C THR A 320 4.41 8.14 12.10
N GLY A 321 5.16 7.05 12.30
CA GLY A 321 5.49 6.49 13.59
C GLY A 321 4.56 5.40 14.13
N GLU A 322 3.44 5.07 13.48
CA GLU A 322 2.48 4.09 13.97
C GLU A 322 3.12 2.71 14.23
N GLU A 323 4.07 2.28 13.37
CA GLU A 323 4.81 1.02 13.59
C GLU A 323 5.74 1.13 14.80
N ALA A 324 6.45 2.25 14.96
CA ALA A 324 7.34 2.48 16.10
C ALA A 324 6.57 2.48 17.43
N TYR A 325 5.39 3.10 17.46
CA TYR A 325 4.51 3.05 18.64
C TYR A 325 3.94 1.65 18.87
N SER A 326 3.58 0.93 17.82
CA SER A 326 3.04 -0.44 17.94
C SER A 326 4.08 -1.38 18.55
N VAL A 327 5.33 -1.34 18.10
CA VAL A 327 6.40 -2.17 18.68
C VAL A 327 6.74 -1.74 20.10
N ALA A 328 6.74 -0.43 20.41
CA ALA A 328 6.98 0.05 21.77
C ALA A 328 5.89 -0.41 22.75
N ILE A 329 4.61 -0.41 22.32
CA ILE A 329 3.50 -0.96 23.09
C ILE A 329 3.69 -2.47 23.31
N SER A 330 4.01 -3.25 22.27
CA SER A 330 4.26 -4.69 22.40
C SER A 330 5.45 -4.99 23.32
N LEU A 331 6.52 -4.19 23.24
CA LEU A 331 7.67 -4.29 24.16
C LEU A 331 7.29 -3.97 25.60
N SER A 332 6.45 -2.97 25.82
CA SER A 332 5.96 -2.63 27.17
C SER A 332 5.09 -3.73 27.76
N ASP A 333 4.19 -4.34 26.95
CA ASP A 333 3.40 -5.49 27.40
C ASP A 333 4.29 -6.68 27.77
N ALA A 334 5.29 -7.02 26.93
CA ALA A 334 6.25 -8.08 27.20
C ALA A 334 7.12 -7.77 28.43
N ALA A 335 7.59 -6.52 28.60
CA ALA A 335 8.36 -6.13 29.79
C ALA A 335 7.60 -6.38 31.09
N ARG A 336 6.30 -6.18 31.12
CA ARG A 336 5.44 -6.50 32.28
C ARG A 336 5.31 -8.00 32.49
N GLU A 337 5.07 -8.75 31.42
CA GLU A 337 4.94 -10.22 31.48
C GLU A 337 6.20 -10.87 32.00
N PHE A 338 7.37 -10.42 31.55
CA PHE A 338 8.69 -10.96 31.94
C PHE A 338 9.30 -10.25 33.16
N ASN A 339 8.58 -9.32 33.83
CA ASN A 339 9.09 -8.52 34.94
C ASN A 339 10.43 -7.83 34.65
N PHE A 340 10.65 -7.42 33.40
CA PHE A 340 11.85 -6.75 32.99
C PHE A 340 11.90 -5.32 33.55
N ARG A 341 13.05 -4.92 34.13
CA ARG A 341 13.24 -3.61 34.75
C ARG A 341 14.37 -2.82 34.13
N GLY A 342 14.95 -3.33 33.07
CA GLY A 342 15.96 -2.64 32.27
C GLY A 342 15.37 -1.56 31.38
N LYS A 343 16.24 -0.92 30.59
CA LYS A 343 15.82 0.14 29.67
C LYS A 343 15.46 -0.43 28.31
N ILE A 344 14.46 0.14 27.67
CA ILE A 344 14.04 -0.19 26.30
C ILE A 344 14.18 1.05 25.44
N PHE A 345 14.90 0.94 24.34
CA PHE A 345 15.08 2.00 23.36
C PHE A 345 14.60 1.56 22.00
N VAL A 346 13.70 2.34 21.39
CA VAL A 346 13.22 2.17 20.02
C VAL A 346 13.76 3.32 19.19
N PHE A 347 14.75 3.05 18.36
CA PHE A 347 15.24 4.01 17.36
C PHE A 347 14.31 3.96 16.17
N ALA A 348 13.49 4.98 15.99
CA ALA A 348 12.53 5.10 14.91
C ALA A 348 13.07 6.09 13.88
N THR A 349 13.38 5.60 12.69
CA THR A 349 14.10 6.39 11.69
C THR A 349 13.40 6.43 10.35
N ASP A 350 13.47 7.59 9.70
CA ASP A 350 13.00 7.80 8.34
C ASP A 350 13.83 8.90 7.66
N VAL A 351 13.79 8.95 6.33
CA VAL A 351 14.39 10.07 5.57
C VAL A 351 13.46 11.28 5.50
N HIS A 352 12.15 11.06 5.68
CA HIS A 352 11.11 12.08 5.54
C HIS A 352 10.90 12.85 6.83
N ARG A 353 11.50 14.03 6.92
CA ARG A 353 11.49 14.86 8.12
C ARG A 353 10.09 15.24 8.59
N ALA A 354 9.19 15.60 7.66
CA ALA A 354 7.83 15.97 8.02
C ALA A 354 7.03 14.79 8.62
N SER A 355 7.30 13.54 8.19
CA SER A 355 6.72 12.34 8.82
C SER A 355 7.27 12.14 10.23
N LEU A 356 8.58 12.34 10.45
CA LEU A 356 9.17 12.26 11.77
C LEU A 356 8.65 13.35 12.73
N ASP A 357 8.41 14.55 12.22
CA ASP A 357 7.81 15.64 13.00
C ASP A 357 6.37 15.27 13.40
N ALA A 358 5.59 14.71 12.46
CA ALA A 358 4.25 14.20 12.76
C ALA A 358 4.28 13.08 13.79
N ALA A 359 5.19 12.10 13.64
CA ALA A 359 5.40 11.01 14.60
C ALA A 359 5.76 11.54 16.00
N SER A 360 6.67 12.52 16.06
CA SER A 360 7.13 13.12 17.32
C SER A 360 6.04 13.91 18.04
N ASN A 361 5.11 14.53 17.28
CA ASN A 361 3.95 15.26 17.83
C ASN A 361 2.97 14.35 18.58
N ASN A 362 3.03 13.04 18.33
CA ASN A 362 2.26 12.04 19.08
C ASN A 362 0.75 12.35 19.11
N ARG A 363 0.16 12.68 17.94
CA ARG A 363 -1.27 12.97 17.80
C ARG A 363 -1.88 12.10 16.72
N PHE A 364 -2.96 11.39 17.08
CA PHE A 364 -3.61 10.43 16.21
C PHE A 364 -5.11 10.62 16.22
N LYS A 365 -5.74 10.51 15.05
CA LYS A 365 -7.20 10.49 14.93
C LYS A 365 -7.74 9.11 15.32
N LYS A 366 -8.97 9.05 15.82
CA LYS A 366 -9.64 7.78 16.16
C LYS A 366 -9.63 6.77 15.00
N SER A 367 -9.74 7.23 13.77
CA SER A 367 -9.70 6.37 12.58
C SER A 367 -8.35 5.66 12.35
N GLN A 368 -7.25 6.20 12.88
CA GLN A 368 -5.92 5.58 12.80
C GLN A 368 -5.73 4.45 13.82
N LEU A 369 -6.57 4.39 14.85
CA LEU A 369 -6.46 3.45 15.98
C LEU A 369 -7.33 2.20 15.81
N LYS A 370 -7.88 1.95 14.62
CA LYS A 370 -8.83 0.84 14.34
C LYS A 370 -8.28 -0.55 14.69
N ASN A 371 -6.96 -0.76 14.54
CA ASN A 371 -6.28 -2.03 14.81
C ASN A 371 -5.71 -2.11 16.25
N VAL A 372 -5.91 -1.07 17.07
CA VAL A 372 -5.51 -1.08 18.48
C VAL A 372 -6.60 -1.77 19.29
N SER A 373 -6.25 -2.81 20.05
CA SER A 373 -7.23 -3.50 20.91
C SER A 373 -7.79 -2.55 21.98
N PRO A 374 -9.04 -2.76 22.43
CA PRO A 374 -9.66 -1.92 23.48
C PRO A 374 -8.81 -1.80 24.75
N ASP A 375 -8.19 -2.89 25.20
CA ASP A 375 -7.31 -2.90 26.38
C ASP A 375 -6.06 -2.03 26.18
N ARG A 376 -5.43 -2.10 25.00
CA ARG A 376 -4.28 -1.26 24.66
C ARG A 376 -4.69 0.20 24.48
N LEU A 377 -5.84 0.45 23.88
CA LEU A 377 -6.36 1.80 23.72
C LEU A 377 -6.57 2.46 25.10
N GLN A 378 -7.23 1.77 26.02
CA GLN A 378 -7.44 2.27 27.39
C GLN A 378 -6.14 2.47 28.16
N ARG A 379 -5.18 1.58 27.98
CA ARG A 379 -3.91 1.59 28.74
C ARG A 379 -2.92 2.60 28.22
N TYR A 380 -2.73 2.68 26.92
CA TYR A 380 -1.62 3.40 26.29
C TYR A 380 -2.02 4.69 25.58
N PHE A 381 -3.30 5.00 25.49
CA PHE A 381 -3.75 6.21 24.82
C PHE A 381 -4.58 7.09 25.75
N ARG A 382 -4.53 8.39 25.53
CA ARG A 382 -5.36 9.39 26.19
C ARG A 382 -5.98 10.28 25.14
N GLU A 383 -7.29 10.44 25.20
CA GLU A 383 -8.04 11.36 24.32
C GLU A 383 -7.89 12.78 24.89
N ASP A 384 -7.58 13.74 24.02
CA ASP A 384 -7.48 15.15 24.38
C ASP A 384 -8.83 15.87 24.14
N ALA A 385 -8.91 17.15 24.55
CA ALA A 385 -10.13 17.95 24.41
C ALA A 385 -10.58 18.18 22.97
N ALA A 386 -9.70 17.96 21.99
CA ALA A 386 -9.99 18.06 20.57
C ALA A 386 -10.48 16.75 19.94
N GLY A 387 -10.59 15.65 20.73
CA GLY A 387 -10.95 14.32 20.24
C GLY A 387 -9.82 13.60 19.52
N GLU A 388 -8.57 14.07 19.69
CA GLU A 388 -7.38 13.38 19.21
C GLU A 388 -6.76 12.53 20.34
N TYR A 389 -6.08 11.46 19.95
CA TYR A 389 -5.46 10.52 20.87
C TYR A 389 -3.96 10.74 20.93
N ARG A 390 -3.41 10.68 22.14
CA ARG A 390 -1.96 10.71 22.39
C ARG A 390 -1.51 9.45 23.08
N VAL A 391 -0.41 8.90 22.67
CA VAL A 391 0.25 7.80 23.38
C VAL A 391 0.84 8.33 24.69
N VAL A 392 0.70 7.55 25.76
CA VAL A 392 1.18 7.93 27.10
C VAL A 392 2.68 8.18 27.16
N PRO A 393 3.17 9.06 28.07
CA PRO A 393 4.58 9.41 28.15
C PRO A 393 5.50 8.21 28.28
N GLU A 394 5.13 7.19 29.04
CA GLU A 394 5.94 5.99 29.28
C GLU A 394 6.32 5.26 27.99
N ILE A 395 5.43 5.22 27.01
CA ILE A 395 5.70 4.64 25.69
C ILE A 395 6.46 5.63 24.81
N ARG A 396 6.06 6.91 24.85
CA ARG A 396 6.71 7.95 24.02
C ARG A 396 8.20 8.11 24.35
N GLU A 397 8.58 8.02 25.61
CA GLU A 397 9.96 8.16 26.09
C GLU A 397 10.85 6.99 25.68
N MET A 398 10.28 5.83 25.37
CA MET A 398 11.03 4.71 24.80
C MET A 398 11.52 4.97 23.38
N ILE A 399 10.91 5.93 22.65
CA ILE A 399 11.10 6.10 21.21
C ILE A 399 11.93 7.34 20.93
N VAL A 400 13.03 7.14 20.20
CA VAL A 400 13.89 8.20 19.67
C VAL A 400 13.66 8.31 18.16
N PHE A 401 13.03 9.41 17.73
CA PHE A 401 12.85 9.71 16.33
C PHE A 401 14.08 10.42 15.77
N ALA A 402 14.63 9.91 14.65
CA ALA A 402 15.80 10.49 14.02
C ALA A 402 15.75 10.38 12.49
N SER A 403 16.24 11.40 11.80
CA SER A 403 16.46 11.32 10.36
C SER A 403 17.61 10.36 10.07
N HIS A 404 17.40 9.38 9.20
CA HIS A 404 18.40 8.40 8.81
C HIS A 404 18.12 7.84 7.42
N ASN A 405 19.13 7.83 6.57
CA ASN A 405 19.08 7.26 5.24
C ASN A 405 19.77 5.89 5.22
N LEU A 406 18.99 4.83 5.09
CA LEU A 406 19.48 3.43 5.07
C LEU A 406 20.51 3.13 3.98
N LEU A 407 20.54 3.93 2.91
CA LEU A 407 21.46 3.76 1.78
C LEU A 407 22.73 4.60 1.88
N LYS A 408 22.83 5.50 2.89
CA LYS A 408 23.93 6.46 3.00
C LYS A 408 24.55 6.52 4.39
N ASP A 409 23.72 6.46 5.43
CA ASP A 409 24.18 6.73 6.79
C ASP A 409 24.68 5.44 7.47
N PRO A 410 25.62 5.55 8.41
CA PRO A 410 26.11 4.39 9.14
C PRO A 410 25.00 3.78 10.02
N PRO A 411 24.98 2.45 10.22
CA PRO A 411 23.95 1.80 11.00
C PRO A 411 24.10 2.08 12.50
N PHE A 412 22.98 1.96 13.21
CA PHE A 412 23.03 1.74 14.67
C PHE A 412 23.68 0.40 14.96
N THR A 413 24.22 0.24 16.14
CA THR A 413 24.92 -1.00 16.53
C THR A 413 24.30 -1.63 17.77
N ARG A 414 24.57 -2.93 17.97
CA ARG A 414 24.11 -3.71 19.13
C ARG A 414 22.59 -3.74 19.24
N ILE A 415 21.90 -3.97 18.12
CA ILE A 415 20.44 -4.03 18.02
C ILE A 415 19.97 -5.45 18.32
N ASP A 416 18.94 -5.59 19.15
CA ASP A 416 18.30 -6.85 19.51
C ASP A 416 17.18 -7.22 18.52
N LEU A 417 16.54 -6.22 17.90
CA LEU A 417 15.47 -6.40 16.92
C LEU A 417 15.46 -5.25 15.93
N ILE A 418 15.46 -5.56 14.63
CA ILE A 418 15.21 -4.58 13.58
C ILE A 418 13.84 -4.86 12.96
N LEU A 419 13.04 -3.79 12.79
CA LEU A 419 11.84 -3.79 11.96
C LEU A 419 12.12 -2.95 10.71
N CYS A 420 11.85 -3.53 9.53
CA CYS A 420 11.89 -2.80 8.27
C CYS A 420 10.80 -3.38 7.35
N ARG A 421 9.59 -2.89 7.53
CA ARG A 421 8.40 -3.46 6.87
C ARG A 421 7.92 -2.56 5.74
N ASN A 422 7.50 -3.18 4.64
CA ASN A 422 6.91 -2.52 3.48
C ASN A 422 7.77 -1.39 2.86
N PHE A 423 9.09 -1.42 3.05
CA PHE A 423 10.04 -0.45 2.48
C PHE A 423 10.94 -1.05 1.41
N LEU A 424 11.51 -2.24 1.66
CA LEU A 424 12.46 -2.87 0.73
C LEU A 424 11.84 -3.17 -0.64
N ILE A 425 10.54 -3.37 -0.71
CA ILE A 425 9.78 -3.64 -1.95
C ILE A 425 9.93 -2.52 -2.99
N TYR A 426 10.25 -1.29 -2.57
CA TYR A 426 10.43 -0.14 -3.45
C TYR A 426 11.86 0.01 -3.97
N LEU A 427 12.82 -0.70 -3.40
CA LEU A 427 14.24 -0.61 -3.75
C LEU A 427 14.60 -1.56 -4.89
N GLN A 428 15.61 -1.18 -5.67
CA GLN A 428 16.29 -2.09 -6.59
C GLN A 428 17.04 -3.18 -5.82
N GLN A 429 17.28 -4.33 -6.46
CA GLN A 429 17.92 -5.48 -5.80
C GLN A 429 19.26 -5.13 -5.15
N THR A 430 20.10 -4.37 -5.84
CA THR A 430 21.41 -3.94 -5.32
C THR A 430 21.29 -3.09 -4.05
N ALA A 431 20.26 -2.23 -3.99
CA ALA A 431 19.97 -1.41 -2.82
C ALA A 431 19.38 -2.24 -1.67
N GLN A 432 18.56 -3.24 -1.97
CA GLN A 432 18.07 -4.20 -0.98
C GLN A 432 19.23 -4.96 -0.33
N ASP A 433 20.17 -5.47 -1.14
CA ASP A 433 21.34 -6.20 -0.66
C ASP A 433 22.22 -5.32 0.25
N GLN A 434 22.39 -4.02 -0.09
CA GLN A 434 23.10 -3.07 0.74
C GLN A 434 22.41 -2.86 2.10
N VAL A 435 21.09 -2.68 2.11
CA VAL A 435 20.32 -2.49 3.35
C VAL A 435 20.35 -3.76 4.21
N LEU A 436 20.24 -4.94 3.62
CA LEU A 436 20.34 -6.22 4.35
C LEU A 436 21.73 -6.42 4.97
N ALA A 437 22.80 -6.05 4.26
CA ALA A 437 24.17 -6.09 4.79
C ALA A 437 24.32 -5.10 5.97
N LEU A 438 23.75 -3.89 5.84
CA LEU A 438 23.74 -2.90 6.92
C LEU A 438 23.00 -3.41 8.17
N PHE A 439 21.83 -4.07 7.98
CA PHE A 439 21.08 -4.67 9.09
C PHE A 439 21.83 -5.83 9.74
N HIS A 440 22.50 -6.67 8.95
CA HIS A 440 23.33 -7.75 9.48
C HIS A 440 24.46 -7.21 10.38
N PHE A 441 25.10 -6.10 9.99
CA PHE A 441 26.12 -5.46 10.82
C PHE A 441 25.55 -4.83 12.11
N ALA A 442 24.34 -4.28 12.03
CA ALA A 442 23.66 -3.63 13.16
C ALA A 442 23.24 -4.61 14.26
N LEU A 443 22.84 -5.82 13.88
CA LEU A 443 22.30 -6.83 14.76
C LEU A 443 23.38 -7.48 15.64
N LYS A 444 23.00 -7.82 16.86
CA LYS A 444 23.78 -8.71 17.73
C LYS A 444 23.68 -10.16 17.24
N THR A 445 24.55 -11.02 17.71
CA THR A 445 24.39 -12.46 17.55
C THR A 445 23.08 -12.93 18.18
N ASN A 446 22.34 -13.79 17.50
CA ASN A 446 21.02 -14.31 17.91
C ASN A 446 19.96 -13.21 18.09
N SER A 447 19.98 -12.20 17.24
CA SER A 447 18.99 -11.14 17.19
C SER A 447 18.04 -11.33 16.00
N PHE A 448 17.01 -10.50 15.92
CA PHE A 448 15.91 -10.72 14.98
C PHE A 448 15.80 -9.59 13.96
N LEU A 449 15.48 -9.97 12.73
CA LEU A 449 15.09 -9.06 11.64
C LEU A 449 13.64 -9.36 11.26
N PHE A 450 12.77 -8.36 11.44
CA PHE A 450 11.34 -8.44 11.13
C PHE A 450 11.05 -7.65 9.86
N LEU A 451 10.83 -8.39 8.77
CA LEU A 451 10.50 -7.87 7.45
C LEU A 451 9.00 -8.04 7.15
N GLY A 452 8.47 -7.32 6.17
CA GLY A 452 7.10 -7.40 5.69
C GLY A 452 6.99 -7.14 4.20
#